data_c39cb4b766eacfe936e00521be79738b
#
_entry.id   c39cb4b766eacfe936e00521be79738b
#
_cell.length_a   1.000
_cell.length_b   1.000
_cell.length_c   1.000
_cell.angle_alpha   90.00
_cell.angle_beta   90.00
_cell.angle_gamma   90.00
#
_symmetry.space_group_name_H-M   'P 1'
#
loop_
_entity.id
_entity.type
_entity.pdbx_description
1 polymer ?
#
loop_
_entity_poly.entity_id
_entity_poly.type
_entity_poly.pdbx_seq_one_letter_code
_entity_poly.pdbx_strand_id
1 'polypeptide(L)'
;MNPLLTTKQETFRAGTDNLEFFRERLLKMNNGALMFCTRGEAIITIDLRKYHIVPNTHITLLPSSIISLTSASKDFLVDFFAYSETMFKTACFRLEPPFIHFIKENACYTHTEDEPVRAITGLITASNAIYRDSENLYREAIAQNLLQIFFLDTYDKVQRYFTEEQINGSNRKEELFKKFINLVHTYCTTQRDVAFYADQLCISTRYLSAITKQVAEDSAKEIIDENLILELKITGMSLKEIADKYRFPDQSYFGRYFKKHTGMSPKEYRAKKN
;
A
#
# COMPACT_ATOMS: atom_id res chain seq x y z
N MET A 1 -11.54 9.36 13.15
CA MET A 1 -11.83 8.00 12.60
C MET A 1 -11.19 7.93 11.24
N ASN A 2 -10.55 6.79 10.85
CA ASN A 2 -9.96 6.69 9.51
C ASN A 2 -11.06 6.74 8.44
N PRO A 3 -11.09 7.74 7.54
CA PRO A 3 -12.15 7.91 6.55
C PRO A 3 -12.17 6.80 5.50
N LEU A 4 -11.02 6.17 5.26
CA LEU A 4 -10.87 5.12 4.25
C LEU A 4 -11.18 3.70 4.78
N LEU A 5 -11.53 3.53 6.06
CA LEU A 5 -11.84 2.20 6.61
C LEU A 5 -13.29 1.83 6.34
N THR A 6 -13.48 0.68 5.70
CA THR A 6 -14.76 -0.01 5.62
C THR A 6 -14.96 -0.90 6.87
N THR A 7 -16.19 -1.24 7.16
CA THR A 7 -16.56 -2.16 8.25
C THR A 7 -17.18 -3.44 7.68
N LYS A 8 -17.46 -4.42 8.54
CA LYS A 8 -18.21 -5.62 8.10
C LYS A 8 -19.62 -5.31 7.60
N GLN A 9 -20.22 -4.22 8.09
CA GLN A 9 -21.58 -3.78 7.72
C GLN A 9 -21.57 -2.82 6.53
N GLU A 10 -20.42 -2.19 6.25
CA GLU A 10 -20.27 -1.19 5.21
C GLU A 10 -19.09 -1.61 4.31
N THR A 11 -19.41 -2.21 3.17
CA THR A 11 -18.44 -2.82 2.26
C THR A 11 -17.69 -1.81 1.40
N PHE A 12 -18.23 -0.58 1.27
CA PHE A 12 -17.59 0.53 0.57
C PHE A 12 -17.92 1.87 1.22
N ARG A 13 -17.07 2.85 0.98
CA ARG A 13 -17.22 4.25 1.38
C ARG A 13 -16.73 5.15 0.26
N ALA A 14 -17.35 6.32 0.11
CA ALA A 14 -16.87 7.32 -0.82
C ALA A 14 -17.03 8.72 -0.21
N GLY A 15 -16.18 9.64 -0.62
CA GLY A 15 -16.18 11.00 -0.07
C GLY A 15 -14.96 11.79 -0.50
N THR A 16 -14.69 12.86 0.23
CA THR A 16 -13.52 13.73 0.06
C THR A 16 -12.75 13.80 1.39
N ASP A 17 -11.43 13.75 1.34
CA ASP A 17 -10.56 13.79 2.54
C ASP A 17 -9.23 14.48 2.25
N ASN A 18 -8.57 14.98 3.28
CA ASN A 18 -7.23 15.57 3.19
C ASN A 18 -6.13 14.64 3.68
N LEU A 19 -6.46 13.39 4.00
CA LEU A 19 -5.58 12.33 4.49
C LEU A 19 -4.80 12.68 5.78
N GLU A 20 -5.20 13.73 6.50
CA GLU A 20 -4.52 14.18 7.73
C GLU A 20 -4.48 13.09 8.80
N PHE A 21 -5.45 12.18 8.80
CA PHE A 21 -5.47 11.02 9.69
C PHE A 21 -4.21 10.14 9.55
N PHE A 22 -3.57 10.13 8.38
CA PHE A 22 -2.36 9.35 8.08
C PHE A 22 -1.05 10.09 8.35
N ARG A 23 -1.12 11.35 8.82
CA ARG A 23 0.09 12.14 9.09
C ARG A 23 0.96 11.47 10.14
N GLU A 24 2.23 11.23 9.78
CA GLU A 24 3.24 10.58 10.62
C GLU A 24 2.80 9.19 11.18
N ARG A 25 1.77 8.59 10.57
CA ARG A 25 1.23 7.28 10.96
C ARG A 25 1.41 6.30 9.82
N LEU A 26 2.13 5.22 10.10
CA LEU A 26 2.20 4.08 9.20
C LEU A 26 1.01 3.18 9.49
N LEU A 27 0.05 3.12 8.58
CA LEU A 27 -1.17 2.33 8.77
C LEU A 27 -1.30 1.29 7.66
N LYS A 28 -1.40 0.03 8.08
CA LYS A 28 -1.76 -1.06 7.19
C LYS A 28 -3.27 -1.04 6.97
N MET A 29 -3.67 -0.99 5.72
CA MET A 29 -5.06 -0.95 5.31
C MET A 29 -5.62 -2.37 5.20
N ASN A 30 -6.79 -2.63 5.82
CA ASN A 30 -7.50 -3.91 5.62
C ASN A 30 -8.38 -3.89 4.37
N ASN A 31 -8.56 -2.72 3.77
CA ASN A 31 -9.36 -2.45 2.59
C ASN A 31 -8.51 -1.74 1.54
N GLY A 32 -9.00 -1.67 0.30
CA GLY A 32 -8.42 -0.85 -0.75
C GLY A 32 -9.09 0.51 -0.86
N ALA A 33 -8.49 1.41 -1.64
CA ALA A 33 -9.08 2.69 -2.01
C ALA A 33 -8.56 3.18 -3.37
N LEU A 34 -9.48 3.71 -4.17
CA LEU A 34 -9.16 4.57 -5.30
C LEU A 34 -9.27 6.01 -4.81
N MET A 35 -8.25 6.81 -5.05
CA MET A 35 -8.25 8.22 -4.70
C MET A 35 -7.82 9.06 -5.89
N PHE A 36 -8.32 10.28 -5.97
CA PHE A 36 -7.96 11.23 -7.00
C PHE A 36 -7.68 12.60 -6.38
N CYS A 37 -6.47 13.12 -6.60
CA CYS A 37 -6.10 14.44 -6.10
C CYS A 37 -6.79 15.52 -6.92
N THR A 38 -7.62 16.30 -6.25
CA THR A 38 -8.39 17.39 -6.86
C THR A 38 -7.75 18.77 -6.65
N ARG A 39 -7.02 18.94 -5.53
CA ARG A 39 -6.36 20.20 -5.18
C ARG A 39 -5.13 19.99 -4.31
N GLY A 40 -4.24 20.96 -4.34
CA GLY A 40 -3.05 21.01 -3.51
C GLY A 40 -2.03 19.94 -3.89
N GLU A 41 -1.06 19.73 -3.02
CA GLU A 41 -0.01 18.73 -3.19
C GLU A 41 0.32 18.06 -1.88
N ALA A 42 0.82 16.82 -1.96
CA ALA A 42 1.24 16.06 -0.80
C ALA A 42 2.42 15.12 -1.13
N ILE A 43 3.15 14.72 -0.10
CA ILE A 43 4.08 13.59 -0.15
C ILE A 43 3.48 12.48 0.68
N ILE A 44 3.17 11.36 0.04
CA ILE A 44 2.69 10.15 0.69
C ILE A 44 3.67 9.01 0.49
N THR A 45 3.72 8.09 1.46
CA THR A 45 4.47 6.85 1.35
C THR A 45 3.47 5.71 1.25
N ILE A 46 3.61 4.86 0.22
CA ILE A 46 2.82 3.65 0.02
C ILE A 46 3.80 2.49 -0.12
N ASP A 47 3.67 1.47 0.73
CA ASP A 47 4.51 0.26 0.71
C ASP A 47 6.02 0.58 0.58
N LEU A 48 6.51 1.55 1.41
CA LEU A 48 7.90 2.05 1.46
C LEU A 48 8.32 3.00 0.32
N ARG A 49 7.49 3.21 -0.70
CA ARG A 49 7.80 4.15 -1.79
C ARG A 49 7.17 5.51 -1.51
N LYS A 50 7.93 6.57 -1.74
CA LYS A 50 7.46 7.95 -1.65
C LYS A 50 6.91 8.41 -2.99
N TYR A 51 5.74 9.03 -2.94
CA TYR A 51 5.07 9.61 -4.11
C TYR A 51 4.78 11.09 -3.86
N HIS A 52 5.07 11.92 -4.86
CA HIS A 52 4.64 13.31 -4.90
C HIS A 52 3.28 13.36 -5.59
N ILE A 53 2.26 13.73 -4.86
CA ILE A 53 0.87 13.80 -5.30
C ILE A 53 0.55 15.24 -5.65
N VAL A 54 0.06 15.44 -6.87
CA VAL A 54 -0.37 16.75 -7.40
C VAL A 54 -1.77 16.60 -8.01
N PRO A 55 -2.46 17.68 -8.37
CA PRO A 55 -3.75 17.57 -9.08
C PRO A 55 -3.68 16.63 -10.29
N ASN A 56 -4.77 15.92 -10.53
CA ASN A 56 -4.89 14.86 -11.54
C ASN A 56 -4.06 13.58 -11.27
N THR A 57 -3.47 13.44 -10.09
CA THR A 57 -2.89 12.15 -9.67
C THR A 57 -3.99 11.24 -9.15
N HIS A 58 -4.13 10.03 -9.76
CA HIS A 58 -4.89 8.96 -9.13
C HIS A 58 -3.97 8.07 -8.30
N ILE A 59 -4.52 7.51 -7.24
CA ILE A 59 -3.85 6.65 -6.27
C ILE A 59 -4.68 5.39 -6.12
N THR A 60 -4.07 4.23 -6.31
CA THR A 60 -4.70 2.93 -6.11
C THR A 60 -4.07 2.22 -4.92
N LEU A 61 -4.75 2.22 -3.78
CA LEU A 61 -4.37 1.41 -2.63
C LEU A 61 -5.04 0.04 -2.72
N LEU A 62 -4.24 -1.01 -2.76
CA LEU A 62 -4.75 -2.38 -2.64
C LEU A 62 -4.95 -2.77 -1.17
N PRO A 63 -5.82 -3.74 -0.85
CA PRO A 63 -5.88 -4.31 0.49
C PRO A 63 -4.52 -4.78 0.97
N SER A 64 -4.21 -4.54 2.23
CA SER A 64 -2.92 -4.77 2.89
C SER A 64 -1.80 -3.78 2.56
N SER A 65 -1.99 -2.78 1.71
CA SER A 65 -1.03 -1.69 1.53
C SER A 65 -0.84 -0.89 2.81
N ILE A 66 0.37 -0.36 2.99
CA ILE A 66 0.72 0.51 4.12
C ILE A 66 0.85 1.93 3.60
N ILE A 67 0.10 2.84 4.20
CA ILE A 67 0.09 4.26 3.81
C ILE A 67 0.52 5.16 4.96
N SER A 68 1.21 6.26 4.62
CA SER A 68 1.55 7.36 5.52
C SER A 68 1.57 8.67 4.77
N LEU A 69 1.06 9.74 5.38
CA LEU A 69 1.20 11.12 4.89
C LEU A 69 2.45 11.75 5.52
N THR A 70 3.40 12.16 4.69
CA THR A 70 4.62 12.85 5.14
C THR A 70 4.40 14.36 5.25
N SER A 71 3.86 14.96 4.20
CA SER A 71 3.53 16.39 4.14
C SER A 71 2.37 16.65 3.17
N ALA A 72 1.65 17.74 3.39
CA ALA A 72 0.59 18.20 2.49
C ALA A 72 0.47 19.71 2.55
N SER A 73 0.08 20.35 1.44
CA SER A 73 -0.35 21.75 1.39
C SER A 73 -1.67 21.92 2.14
N LYS A 74 -1.97 23.16 2.55
CA LYS A 74 -3.19 23.47 3.35
C LYS A 74 -4.50 23.16 2.60
N ASP A 75 -4.45 23.20 1.29
CA ASP A 75 -5.59 23.00 0.39
C ASP A 75 -5.63 21.58 -0.21
N PHE A 76 -4.73 20.69 0.22
CA PHE A 76 -4.68 19.31 -0.29
C PHE A 76 -5.98 18.57 -0.04
N LEU A 77 -6.55 18.05 -1.11
CA LEU A 77 -7.78 17.24 -1.08
C LEU A 77 -7.73 16.12 -2.11
N VAL A 78 -8.23 14.99 -1.71
CA VAL A 78 -8.50 13.84 -2.58
C VAL A 78 -9.97 13.45 -2.50
N ASP A 79 -10.58 13.17 -3.62
CA ASP A 79 -11.82 12.41 -3.65
C ASP A 79 -11.50 10.93 -3.62
N PHE A 80 -12.27 10.12 -2.89
CA PHE A 80 -11.97 8.71 -2.70
C PHE A 80 -13.18 7.78 -2.84
N PHE A 81 -12.90 6.56 -3.25
CA PHE A 81 -13.78 5.40 -3.19
C PHE A 81 -13.01 4.25 -2.52
N ALA A 82 -13.32 4.00 -1.24
CA ALA A 82 -12.75 2.92 -0.46
C ALA A 82 -13.65 1.67 -0.53
N TYR A 83 -13.05 0.49 -0.62
CA TYR A 83 -13.73 -0.78 -0.84
C TYR A 83 -13.13 -1.91 0.00
N SER A 84 -13.97 -2.85 0.42
CA SER A 84 -13.54 -4.01 1.22
C SER A 84 -12.65 -4.97 0.43
N GLU A 85 -11.89 -5.79 1.15
CA GLU A 85 -11.09 -6.86 0.55
C GLU A 85 -11.96 -7.85 -0.25
N THR A 86 -13.17 -8.14 0.22
CA THR A 86 -14.12 -9.01 -0.49
C THR A 86 -14.55 -8.40 -1.81
N MET A 87 -14.88 -7.10 -1.81
CA MET A 87 -15.25 -6.37 -3.03
C MET A 87 -14.08 -6.35 -4.03
N PHE A 88 -12.87 -6.13 -3.55
CA PHE A 88 -11.66 -6.20 -4.38
C PHE A 88 -11.48 -7.58 -5.03
N LYS A 89 -11.54 -8.65 -4.24
CA LYS A 89 -11.40 -10.02 -4.76
C LYS A 89 -12.45 -10.35 -5.83
N THR A 90 -13.67 -9.89 -5.66
CA THR A 90 -14.74 -10.06 -6.64
C THR A 90 -14.49 -9.26 -7.92
N ALA A 91 -14.06 -7.99 -7.79
CA ALA A 91 -13.77 -7.13 -8.94
C ALA A 91 -12.58 -7.64 -9.77
N CYS A 92 -11.58 -8.22 -9.12
CA CYS A 92 -10.33 -8.68 -9.74
C CYS A 92 -10.32 -10.19 -10.05
N PHE A 93 -11.43 -10.91 -9.89
CA PHE A 93 -11.48 -12.39 -10.01
C PHE A 93 -10.94 -12.93 -11.35
N ARG A 94 -11.07 -12.15 -12.43
CA ARG A 94 -10.61 -12.54 -13.77
C ARG A 94 -9.28 -11.91 -14.18
N LEU A 95 -8.65 -11.14 -13.28
CA LEU A 95 -7.42 -10.42 -13.59
C LEU A 95 -6.21 -11.25 -13.17
N GLU A 96 -5.20 -11.22 -13.99
CA GLU A 96 -3.99 -12.02 -13.79
C GLU A 96 -3.12 -11.47 -12.64
N PRO A 97 -2.47 -12.34 -11.85
CA PRO A 97 -1.60 -11.91 -10.75
C PRO A 97 -0.50 -10.89 -11.14
N PRO A 98 0.15 -10.97 -12.33
CA PRO A 98 1.12 -9.97 -12.77
C PRO A 98 0.54 -8.56 -12.83
N PHE A 99 -0.70 -8.40 -13.28
CA PHE A 99 -1.37 -7.10 -13.31
C PHE A 99 -1.60 -6.53 -11.90
N ILE A 100 -2.07 -7.37 -10.97
CA ILE A 100 -2.25 -6.93 -9.57
C ILE A 100 -0.92 -6.47 -8.97
N HIS A 101 0.15 -7.18 -9.30
CA HIS A 101 1.49 -6.80 -8.90
C HIS A 101 1.92 -5.48 -9.54
N PHE A 102 1.69 -5.31 -10.85
CA PHE A 102 1.98 -4.07 -11.57
C PHE A 102 1.27 -2.85 -10.94
N ILE A 103 -0.03 -2.97 -10.60
CA ILE A 103 -0.78 -1.91 -9.91
C ILE A 103 -0.18 -1.61 -8.53
N LYS A 104 0.24 -2.63 -7.79
CA LYS A 104 0.89 -2.43 -6.48
C LYS A 104 2.20 -1.66 -6.61
N GLU A 105 3.00 -1.96 -7.63
CA GLU A 105 4.27 -1.29 -7.92
C GLU A 105 4.09 0.14 -8.43
N ASN A 106 2.97 0.41 -9.11
CA ASN A 106 2.62 1.68 -9.73
C ASN A 106 1.35 2.26 -9.07
N ALA A 107 1.39 2.41 -7.74
CA ALA A 107 0.24 2.83 -6.96
C ALA A 107 -0.28 4.24 -7.29
N CYS A 108 0.56 5.10 -7.86
CA CYS A 108 0.21 6.48 -8.20
C CYS A 108 0.53 6.78 -9.66
N TYR A 109 -0.37 7.46 -10.34
CA TYR A 109 -0.17 7.92 -11.72
C TYR A 109 -0.81 9.30 -11.91
N THR A 110 -0.04 10.25 -12.43
CA THR A 110 -0.52 11.59 -12.74
C THR A 110 -0.91 11.67 -14.21
N HIS A 111 -2.17 12.00 -14.48
CA HIS A 111 -2.72 12.12 -15.82
C HIS A 111 -2.42 13.50 -16.40
N THR A 112 -1.97 13.51 -17.64
CA THR A 112 -1.73 14.75 -18.41
C THR A 112 -2.83 15.04 -19.43
N GLU A 113 -3.69 14.04 -19.70
CA GLU A 113 -4.77 14.14 -20.69
C GLU A 113 -6.13 14.24 -19.99
N ASP A 114 -7.04 15.00 -20.60
CA ASP A 114 -8.38 15.27 -20.05
C ASP A 114 -9.30 14.05 -20.01
N GLU A 115 -9.18 13.15 -20.99
CA GLU A 115 -10.09 12.01 -21.10
C GLU A 115 -9.97 11.02 -19.93
N PRO A 116 -8.74 10.56 -19.56
CA PRO A 116 -8.56 9.74 -18.36
C PRO A 116 -9.00 10.45 -17.07
N VAL A 117 -8.72 11.75 -16.96
CA VAL A 117 -9.15 12.57 -15.82
C VAL A 117 -10.67 12.53 -15.70
N ARG A 118 -11.41 12.78 -16.78
CA ARG A 118 -12.89 12.72 -16.78
C ARG A 118 -13.42 11.33 -16.44
N ALA A 119 -12.78 10.28 -16.96
CA ALA A 119 -13.22 8.90 -16.69
C ALA A 119 -13.09 8.56 -15.18
N ILE A 120 -11.95 8.88 -14.56
CA ILE A 120 -11.72 8.59 -13.14
C ILE A 120 -12.59 9.47 -12.24
N THR A 121 -12.66 10.77 -12.52
CA THR A 121 -13.51 11.68 -11.74
C THR A 121 -14.98 11.34 -11.85
N GLY A 122 -15.45 10.91 -13.04
CA GLY A 122 -16.80 10.42 -13.26
C GLY A 122 -17.11 9.18 -12.42
N LEU A 123 -16.20 8.21 -12.36
CA LEU A 123 -16.34 7.00 -11.56
C LEU A 123 -16.41 7.32 -10.06
N ILE A 124 -15.51 8.17 -9.55
CA ILE A 124 -15.51 8.56 -8.14
C ILE A 124 -16.77 9.39 -7.80
N THR A 125 -17.20 10.26 -8.70
CA THR A 125 -18.45 11.03 -8.53
C THR A 125 -19.66 10.10 -8.46
N ALA A 126 -19.75 9.10 -9.35
CA ALA A 126 -20.80 8.09 -9.31
C ALA A 126 -20.77 7.29 -8.00
N SER A 127 -19.56 6.88 -7.55
CA SER A 127 -19.39 6.17 -6.28
C SER A 127 -19.84 7.01 -5.08
N ASN A 128 -19.57 8.31 -5.09
CA ASN A 128 -20.04 9.26 -4.07
C ASN A 128 -21.57 9.40 -4.06
N ALA A 129 -22.19 9.51 -5.24
CA ALA A 129 -23.64 9.62 -5.36
C ALA A 129 -24.32 8.36 -4.81
N ILE A 130 -23.86 7.17 -5.20
CA ILE A 130 -24.38 5.89 -4.70
C ILE A 130 -24.11 5.70 -3.19
N TYR A 131 -22.97 6.14 -2.68
CA TYR A 131 -22.69 6.05 -1.26
C TYR A 131 -23.66 6.90 -0.42
N ARG A 132 -24.06 8.08 -0.89
CA ARG A 132 -25.01 8.98 -0.22
C ARG A 132 -26.46 8.53 -0.31
N ASP A 133 -26.80 7.72 -1.30
CA ASP A 133 -28.16 7.21 -1.50
C ASP A 133 -28.38 5.95 -0.65
N SER A 134 -28.70 6.15 0.64
CA SER A 134 -28.93 5.05 1.61
C SER A 134 -30.16 4.21 1.28
N GLU A 135 -31.13 4.74 0.54
CA GLU A 135 -32.38 4.07 0.18
C GLU A 135 -32.25 3.14 -1.02
N ASN A 136 -31.13 3.24 -1.77
CA ASN A 136 -30.91 2.42 -2.94
C ASN A 136 -30.58 0.97 -2.55
N LEU A 137 -31.50 0.06 -2.85
CA LEU A 137 -31.37 -1.36 -2.53
C LEU A 137 -30.21 -2.07 -3.24
N TYR A 138 -29.71 -1.50 -4.34
CA TYR A 138 -28.64 -2.06 -5.17
C TYR A 138 -27.31 -1.34 -5.00
N ARG A 139 -27.17 -0.45 -4.02
CA ARG A 139 -25.97 0.40 -3.87
C ARG A 139 -24.67 -0.39 -3.80
N GLU A 140 -24.62 -1.51 -3.09
CA GLU A 140 -23.43 -2.36 -3.03
C GLU A 140 -23.11 -3.01 -4.37
N ALA A 141 -24.10 -3.52 -5.07
CA ALA A 141 -23.94 -4.12 -6.39
C ALA A 141 -23.47 -3.09 -7.43
N ILE A 142 -23.99 -1.86 -7.37
CA ILE A 142 -23.56 -0.77 -8.24
C ILE A 142 -22.11 -0.39 -7.92
N ALA A 143 -21.77 -0.22 -6.65
CA ALA A 143 -20.39 0.07 -6.22
C ALA A 143 -19.42 -1.03 -6.65
N GLN A 144 -19.81 -2.31 -6.53
CA GLN A 144 -19.04 -3.46 -7.02
C GLN A 144 -18.79 -3.38 -8.53
N ASN A 145 -19.80 -3.04 -9.32
CA ASN A 145 -19.67 -2.90 -10.77
C ASN A 145 -18.79 -1.71 -11.15
N LEU A 146 -18.88 -0.57 -10.45
CA LEU A 146 -18.01 0.57 -10.68
C LEU A 146 -16.54 0.21 -10.40
N LEU A 147 -16.27 -0.53 -9.33
CA LEU A 147 -14.93 -1.02 -9.03
C LEU A 147 -14.41 -1.98 -10.10
N GLN A 148 -15.27 -2.88 -10.58
CA GLN A 148 -14.94 -3.82 -11.64
C GLN A 148 -14.63 -3.10 -12.96
N ILE A 149 -15.43 -2.09 -13.33
CA ILE A 149 -15.18 -1.24 -14.51
C ILE A 149 -13.79 -0.60 -14.41
N PHE A 150 -13.45 -0.01 -13.26
CA PHE A 150 -12.12 0.59 -13.07
C PHE A 150 -10.99 -0.41 -13.31
N PHE A 151 -11.05 -1.58 -12.69
CA PHE A 151 -9.95 -2.55 -12.82
C PHE A 151 -9.88 -3.16 -14.22
N LEU A 152 -11.00 -3.41 -14.89
CA LEU A 152 -11.03 -3.93 -16.27
C LEU A 152 -10.50 -2.90 -17.26
N ASP A 153 -10.89 -1.63 -17.15
CA ASP A 153 -10.38 -0.53 -17.98
C ASP A 153 -8.89 -0.31 -17.77
N THR A 154 -8.45 -0.35 -16.50
CA THR A 154 -7.02 -0.24 -16.17
C THR A 154 -6.23 -1.43 -16.70
N TYR A 155 -6.76 -2.65 -16.59
CA TYR A 155 -6.14 -3.86 -17.14
C TYR A 155 -5.93 -3.75 -18.66
N ASP A 156 -6.96 -3.37 -19.40
CA ASP A 156 -6.89 -3.16 -20.84
C ASP A 156 -5.85 -2.09 -21.21
N LYS A 157 -5.84 -0.96 -20.50
CA LYS A 157 -4.85 0.11 -20.73
C LYS A 157 -3.43 -0.36 -20.43
N VAL A 158 -3.21 -1.07 -19.34
CA VAL A 158 -1.90 -1.64 -19.00
C VAL A 158 -1.43 -2.59 -20.09
N GLN A 159 -2.30 -3.48 -20.59
CA GLN A 159 -1.95 -4.40 -21.68
C GLN A 159 -1.65 -3.70 -23.00
N ARG A 160 -2.29 -2.57 -23.28
CA ARG A 160 -2.05 -1.80 -24.53
C ARG A 160 -0.82 -0.92 -24.50
N TYR A 161 -0.51 -0.32 -23.35
CA TYR A 161 0.53 0.71 -23.25
C TYR A 161 1.84 0.22 -22.64
N PHE A 162 1.84 -0.94 -21.98
CA PHE A 162 3.05 -1.52 -21.39
C PHE A 162 3.37 -2.87 -22.05
N THR A 163 4.65 -3.12 -22.27
CA THR A 163 5.10 -4.40 -22.82
C THR A 163 4.97 -5.51 -21.75
N GLU A 164 4.90 -6.76 -22.21
CA GLU A 164 4.91 -7.92 -21.29
C GLU A 164 6.10 -7.86 -20.32
N GLU A 165 7.25 -7.38 -20.78
CA GLU A 165 8.43 -7.19 -19.94
C GLU A 165 8.22 -6.14 -18.85
N GLN A 166 7.54 -5.03 -19.15
CA GLN A 166 7.22 -4.00 -18.17
C GLN A 166 6.17 -4.47 -17.16
N ILE A 167 5.18 -5.26 -17.60
CA ILE A 167 4.14 -5.82 -16.73
C ILE A 167 4.70 -6.94 -15.85
N ASN A 168 5.50 -7.83 -16.43
CA ASN A 168 6.07 -9.00 -15.75
C ASN A 168 7.42 -8.72 -15.08
N GLY A 169 8.03 -7.56 -15.35
CA GLY A 169 9.41 -7.22 -14.99
C GLY A 169 10.41 -7.78 -15.97
N SER A 170 11.13 -6.90 -16.66
CA SER A 170 12.02 -7.21 -17.81
C SER A 170 13.32 -7.93 -17.45
N ASN A 171 13.61 -8.12 -16.15
CA ASN A 171 14.90 -8.65 -15.74
C ASN A 171 14.73 -9.68 -14.63
N ARG A 172 15.35 -10.84 -14.79
CA ARG A 172 15.44 -11.90 -13.76
C ARG A 172 15.78 -11.34 -12.37
N LYS A 173 16.56 -10.25 -12.31
CA LYS A 173 16.91 -9.58 -11.05
C LYS A 173 15.72 -8.86 -10.42
N GLU A 174 14.93 -8.14 -11.24
CA GLU A 174 13.72 -7.45 -10.76
C GLU A 174 12.66 -8.45 -10.33
N GLU A 175 12.49 -9.55 -11.07
CA GLU A 175 11.58 -10.65 -10.69
C GLU A 175 12.00 -11.29 -9.36
N LEU A 176 13.30 -11.57 -9.20
CA LEU A 176 13.84 -12.09 -7.94
C LEU A 176 13.70 -11.08 -6.81
N PHE A 177 13.90 -9.79 -7.08
CA PHE A 177 13.66 -8.73 -6.09
C PHE A 177 12.19 -8.66 -5.67
N LYS A 178 11.25 -8.72 -6.61
CA LYS A 178 9.81 -8.78 -6.33
C LYS A 178 9.44 -9.98 -5.46
N LYS A 179 9.94 -11.16 -5.81
CA LYS A 179 9.75 -12.37 -5.00
C LYS A 179 10.35 -12.21 -3.60
N PHE A 180 11.54 -11.59 -3.49
CA PHE A 180 12.16 -11.26 -2.20
C PHE A 180 11.26 -10.35 -1.35
N ILE A 181 10.73 -9.26 -1.90
CA ILE A 181 9.83 -8.34 -1.18
C ILE A 181 8.57 -9.06 -0.70
N ASN A 182 7.96 -9.93 -1.52
CA ASN A 182 6.81 -10.73 -1.11
C ASN A 182 7.13 -11.67 0.06
N LEU A 183 8.30 -12.31 0.03
CA LEU A 183 8.78 -13.14 1.15
C LEU A 183 9.03 -12.29 2.40
N VAL A 184 9.59 -11.09 2.25
CA VAL A 184 9.81 -10.16 3.37
C VAL A 184 8.47 -9.79 4.01
N HIS A 185 7.47 -9.39 3.25
CA HIS A 185 6.13 -9.08 3.78
C HIS A 185 5.49 -10.27 4.52
N THR A 186 5.78 -11.50 4.07
CA THR A 186 5.22 -12.71 4.67
C THR A 186 5.96 -13.12 5.94
N TYR A 187 7.29 -13.03 5.93
CA TYR A 187 8.14 -13.68 6.94
C TYR A 187 8.98 -12.75 7.81
N CYS A 188 9.08 -11.44 7.55
CA CYS A 188 9.96 -10.53 8.31
C CYS A 188 9.71 -10.53 9.82
N THR A 189 8.49 -10.89 10.23
CA THR A 189 8.12 -11.00 11.64
C THR A 189 8.72 -12.22 12.35
N THR A 190 9.04 -13.28 11.60
CA THR A 190 9.53 -14.57 12.14
C THR A 190 10.93 -14.92 11.64
N GLN A 191 11.31 -14.45 10.47
CA GLN A 191 12.60 -14.71 9.81
C GLN A 191 13.30 -13.40 9.50
N ARG A 192 14.53 -13.23 9.99
CA ARG A 192 15.32 -12.00 9.85
C ARG A 192 16.67 -12.20 9.20
N ASP A 193 17.01 -13.47 8.94
CA ASP A 193 18.28 -13.82 8.30
C ASP A 193 18.13 -13.75 6.78
N VAL A 194 19.04 -13.04 6.12
CA VAL A 194 19.10 -12.94 4.65
C VAL A 194 19.25 -14.31 4.00
N ALA A 195 19.92 -15.26 4.67
CA ALA A 195 20.10 -16.62 4.17
C ALA A 195 18.75 -17.31 3.93
N PHE A 196 17.79 -17.20 4.87
CA PHE A 196 16.46 -17.75 4.70
C PHE A 196 15.80 -17.30 3.38
N TYR A 197 15.85 -16.00 3.08
CA TYR A 197 15.23 -15.45 1.86
C TYR A 197 15.97 -15.88 0.60
N ALA A 198 17.29 -15.94 0.66
CA ALA A 198 18.10 -16.42 -0.44
C ALA A 198 17.80 -17.89 -0.77
N ASP A 199 17.67 -18.74 0.27
CA ASP A 199 17.30 -20.16 0.12
C ASP A 199 15.89 -20.33 -0.46
N GLN A 200 14.91 -19.54 0.00
CA GLN A 200 13.55 -19.56 -0.57
C GLN A 200 13.52 -19.16 -2.06
N LEU A 201 14.47 -18.34 -2.49
CA LEU A 201 14.61 -17.90 -3.89
C LEU A 201 15.55 -18.83 -4.70
N CYS A 202 16.13 -19.86 -4.09
CA CYS A 202 17.12 -20.75 -4.69
C CYS A 202 18.31 -19.98 -5.28
N ILE A 203 18.80 -18.95 -4.57
CA ILE A 203 19.97 -18.14 -4.94
C ILE A 203 20.93 -17.96 -3.76
N SER A 204 22.16 -17.50 -4.03
CA SER A 204 23.10 -17.20 -2.96
C SER A 204 22.75 -15.87 -2.27
N THR A 205 23.11 -15.73 -0.98
CA THR A 205 22.98 -14.46 -0.22
C THR A 205 23.74 -13.31 -0.88
N ARG A 206 24.90 -13.61 -1.48
CA ARG A 206 25.69 -12.63 -2.24
C ARG A 206 24.92 -12.12 -3.46
N TYR A 207 24.25 -13.00 -4.19
CA TYR A 207 23.46 -12.62 -5.36
C TYR A 207 22.22 -11.84 -4.96
N LEU A 208 21.52 -12.25 -3.90
CA LEU A 208 20.40 -11.47 -3.35
C LEU A 208 20.85 -10.06 -2.95
N SER A 209 21.98 -9.92 -2.23
CA SER A 209 22.51 -8.61 -1.83
C SER A 209 22.90 -7.74 -3.04
N ALA A 210 23.39 -8.33 -4.12
CA ALA A 210 23.68 -7.61 -5.35
C ALA A 210 22.40 -7.12 -6.04
N ILE A 211 21.35 -7.94 -6.04
CA ILE A 211 20.04 -7.57 -6.61
C ILE A 211 19.43 -6.41 -5.81
N THR A 212 19.36 -6.52 -4.49
CA THR A 212 18.75 -5.49 -3.64
C THR A 212 19.50 -4.16 -3.76
N LYS A 213 20.83 -4.20 -3.79
CA LYS A 213 21.64 -2.99 -3.96
C LYS A 213 21.47 -2.34 -5.33
N GLN A 214 21.28 -3.15 -6.39
CA GLN A 214 21.08 -2.64 -7.75
C GLN A 214 19.68 -2.08 -7.97
N VAL A 215 18.64 -2.72 -7.39
CA VAL A 215 17.23 -2.39 -7.67
C VAL A 215 16.67 -1.36 -6.69
N ALA A 216 17.04 -1.45 -5.41
CA ALA A 216 16.52 -0.61 -4.35
C ALA A 216 17.55 0.33 -3.70
N GLU A 217 18.83 0.22 -4.07
CA GLU A 217 19.96 0.95 -3.46
C GLU A 217 20.21 0.58 -1.98
N ASP A 218 19.42 -0.35 -1.42
CA ASP A 218 19.49 -0.83 -0.04
C ASP A 218 20.03 -2.25 0.04
N SER A 219 20.56 -2.65 1.19
CA SER A 219 20.91 -4.05 1.43
C SER A 219 19.66 -4.89 1.74
N ALA A 220 19.72 -6.18 1.43
CA ALA A 220 18.63 -7.11 1.77
C ALA A 220 18.29 -7.09 3.27
N LYS A 221 19.29 -6.90 4.13
CA LYS A 221 19.10 -6.81 5.57
C LYS A 221 18.35 -5.55 5.99
N GLU A 222 18.69 -4.39 5.42
CA GLU A 222 18.00 -3.14 5.66
C GLU A 222 16.54 -3.24 5.27
N ILE A 223 16.24 -3.78 4.09
CA ILE A 223 14.87 -3.98 3.62
C ILE A 223 14.05 -4.88 4.57
N ILE A 224 14.63 -5.99 5.06
CA ILE A 224 13.97 -6.87 6.03
C ILE A 224 13.70 -6.14 7.34
N ASP A 225 14.70 -5.41 7.86
CA ASP A 225 14.60 -4.71 9.13
C ASP A 225 13.60 -3.55 9.05
N GLU A 226 13.55 -2.80 7.94
CA GLU A 226 12.59 -1.73 7.72
C GLU A 226 11.16 -2.25 7.66
N ASN A 227 10.92 -3.35 6.95
CA ASN A 227 9.59 -3.98 6.91
C ASN A 227 9.14 -4.48 8.29
N LEU A 228 10.06 -5.09 9.05
CA LEU A 228 9.77 -5.50 10.43
C LEU A 228 9.44 -4.28 11.31
N ILE A 229 10.23 -3.21 11.23
CA ILE A 229 9.97 -1.97 11.98
C ILE A 229 8.63 -1.37 11.59
N LEU A 230 8.26 -1.43 10.32
CA LEU A 230 6.96 -0.97 9.83
C LEU A 230 5.81 -1.75 10.50
N GLU A 231 5.87 -3.08 10.51
CA GLU A 231 4.89 -3.92 11.22
C GLU A 231 4.84 -3.60 12.73
N LEU A 232 6.00 -3.39 13.36
CA LEU A 232 6.08 -3.05 14.79
C LEU A 232 5.49 -1.66 15.12
N LYS A 233 5.58 -0.70 14.20
CA LYS A 233 5.03 0.65 14.36
C LYS A 233 3.50 0.67 14.30
N ILE A 234 2.88 -0.22 13.54
CA ILE A 234 1.42 -0.27 13.34
C ILE A 234 0.69 -1.14 14.38
N THR A 235 1.41 -1.97 15.14
CA THR A 235 0.78 -2.84 16.15
C THR A 235 0.42 -2.08 17.43
N GLY A 236 -0.76 -2.38 18.00
CA GLY A 236 -1.19 -1.90 19.33
C GLY A 236 -0.70 -2.73 20.52
N MET A 237 0.09 -3.81 20.28
CA MET A 237 0.55 -4.72 21.32
C MET A 237 1.47 -4.06 22.34
N SER A 238 1.53 -4.60 23.58
CA SER A 238 2.54 -4.21 24.57
C SER A 238 3.95 -4.60 24.09
N LEU A 239 4.97 -3.97 24.66
CA LEU A 239 6.37 -4.25 24.30
C LEU A 239 6.77 -5.70 24.60
N LYS A 240 6.17 -6.28 25.65
CA LYS A 240 6.39 -7.69 26.01
C LYS A 240 5.75 -8.62 24.98
N GLU A 241 4.48 -8.40 24.66
CA GLU A 241 3.79 -9.18 23.63
C GLU A 241 4.47 -9.10 22.27
N ILE A 242 5.04 -7.94 21.91
CA ILE A 242 5.84 -7.77 20.71
C ILE A 242 7.10 -8.64 20.79
N ALA A 243 7.87 -8.57 21.91
CA ALA A 243 9.07 -9.36 22.06
C ALA A 243 8.79 -10.86 21.92
N ASP A 244 7.74 -11.34 22.58
CA ASP A 244 7.34 -12.75 22.55
C ASP A 244 6.85 -13.16 21.14
N LYS A 245 5.89 -12.42 20.57
CA LYS A 245 5.28 -12.75 19.26
C LYS A 245 6.29 -12.71 18.12
N TYR A 246 7.16 -11.71 18.11
CA TYR A 246 8.14 -11.50 17.04
C TYR A 246 9.50 -12.14 17.34
N ARG A 247 9.56 -13.07 18.32
CA ARG A 247 10.74 -13.87 18.67
C ARG A 247 11.99 -13.05 18.91
N PHE A 248 11.87 -11.93 19.64
CA PHE A 248 13.03 -11.25 20.19
C PHE A 248 13.51 -11.99 21.45
N PRO A 249 14.83 -12.03 21.72
CA PRO A 249 15.36 -12.68 22.93
C PRO A 249 14.71 -12.16 24.21
N ASP A 250 14.48 -10.85 24.29
CA ASP A 250 13.82 -10.17 25.40
C ASP A 250 13.31 -8.78 24.98
N GLN A 251 12.53 -8.15 25.87
CA GLN A 251 11.99 -6.81 25.67
C GLN A 251 13.09 -5.74 25.56
N SER A 252 14.21 -5.90 26.25
CA SER A 252 15.33 -4.94 26.24
C SER A 252 16.06 -5.00 24.91
N TYR A 253 16.25 -6.20 24.36
CA TYR A 253 16.80 -6.38 23.01
C TYR A 253 15.89 -5.74 21.96
N PHE A 254 14.59 -5.98 22.03
CA PHE A 254 13.61 -5.32 21.17
C PHE A 254 13.71 -3.79 21.27
N GLY A 255 13.81 -3.24 22.49
CA GLY A 255 13.95 -1.79 22.70
C GLY A 255 15.19 -1.21 22.01
N ARG A 256 16.35 -1.88 22.13
CA ARG A 256 17.59 -1.46 21.46
C ARG A 256 17.49 -1.57 19.94
N TYR A 257 16.94 -2.68 19.45
CA TYR A 257 16.71 -2.90 18.02
C TYR A 257 15.82 -1.81 17.42
N PHE A 258 14.67 -1.54 18.04
CA PHE A 258 13.74 -0.50 17.60
C PHE A 258 14.37 0.90 17.59
N LYS A 259 15.11 1.25 18.67
CA LYS A 259 15.81 2.54 18.76
C LYS A 259 16.89 2.69 17.70
N LYS A 260 17.62 1.62 17.39
CA LYS A 260 18.64 1.61 16.33
C LYS A 260 18.05 1.99 14.97
N HIS A 261 16.86 1.48 14.65
CA HIS A 261 16.24 1.67 13.32
C HIS A 261 15.31 2.89 13.23
N THR A 262 14.86 3.45 14.37
CA THR A 262 13.91 4.57 14.38
C THR A 262 14.47 5.85 15.02
N GLY A 263 15.63 5.78 15.66
CA GLY A 263 16.19 6.86 16.43
C GLY A 263 15.56 7.07 17.82
N MET A 264 14.39 6.45 18.09
CA MET A 264 13.61 6.61 19.31
C MET A 264 13.31 5.28 19.97
N SER A 265 13.19 5.27 21.32
CA SER A 265 12.69 4.08 22.00
C SER A 265 11.21 3.82 21.66
N PRO A 266 10.73 2.56 21.78
CA PRO A 266 9.31 2.24 21.55
C PRO A 266 8.35 3.05 22.43
N LYS A 267 8.76 3.40 23.65
CA LYS A 267 7.95 4.25 24.56
C LYS A 267 7.85 5.67 24.07
N GLU A 268 8.98 6.29 23.71
CA GLU A 268 9.02 7.65 23.13
C GLU A 268 8.21 7.72 21.84
N TYR A 269 8.35 6.72 20.98
CA TYR A 269 7.61 6.63 19.73
C TYR A 269 6.09 6.61 19.95
N ARG A 270 5.61 5.82 20.93
CA ARG A 270 4.18 5.76 21.27
C ARG A 270 3.67 7.03 21.92
N ALA A 271 4.47 7.65 22.80
CA ALA A 271 4.10 8.91 23.45
C ALA A 271 3.96 10.08 22.46
N LYS A 272 4.72 10.04 21.34
CA LYS A 272 4.63 11.04 20.27
C LYS A 272 3.40 10.85 19.36
N LYS A 273 2.76 9.66 19.43
CA LYS A 273 1.63 9.27 18.61
C LYS A 273 0.27 9.50 19.28
N ASN A 274 0.27 9.73 20.61
CA ASN A 274 -0.89 10.13 21.40
C ASN A 274 -0.95 11.66 21.53
#